data_f4f75e45961cea453057a508ee8c50c6
#
_entry.id   f4f75e45961cea453057a508ee8c50c6
#
_cell.length_a   1.000
_cell.length_b   1.000
_cell.length_c   1.000
_cell.angle_alpha   90.00
_cell.angle_beta   90.00
_cell.angle_gamma   90.00
#
_symmetry.space_group_name_H-M   'P 1'
#
loop_
_entity.id
_entity.type
_entity.pdbx_description
1 polymer ?
#
loop_
_entity_poly.entity_id
_entity_poly.type
_entity_poly.pdbx_seq_one_letter_code
_entity_poly.pdbx_strand_id
1 'polypeptide(L)'
;MKKLLVLVFALGLFGTAHAQFGIRAGYSSANFSDFDSKAIGGFHVGGFYKIGAGFIAVEPGIQYSQKGHIRTGDTGTPAVDQDRLNYIDVPVLLRVNFLPFLNVFAGPQGSVLVSRKLEYADGSTDTSTEAIKGYEIAGVVGVGVDLPLGFNAQASYDLGIQSTNYYNQDVKNNVLKLSVGYTF
;
A
#
# COMPACT_ATOMS: atom_id res chain seq x y z
N MET A 1 29.98 7.34 22.25
CA MET A 1 30.40 5.95 21.99
C MET A 1 29.24 5.06 21.49
N LYS A 2 28.06 5.02 22.14
CA LYS A 2 26.91 4.20 21.68
C LYS A 2 26.43 4.55 20.26
N LYS A 3 26.37 5.84 19.91
CA LYS A 3 25.99 6.30 18.55
C LYS A 3 26.99 5.89 17.45
N LEU A 4 28.30 5.85 17.80
CA LEU A 4 29.35 5.41 16.88
C LEU A 4 29.28 3.90 16.63
N LEU A 5 28.98 3.12 17.65
CA LEU A 5 28.78 1.67 17.57
C LEU A 5 27.59 1.31 16.67
N VAL A 6 26.49 2.03 16.77
CA VAL A 6 25.30 1.87 15.91
C VAL A 6 25.66 2.23 14.45
N LEU A 7 26.46 3.28 14.23
CA LEU A 7 26.89 3.68 12.89
C LEU A 7 27.82 2.63 12.27
N VAL A 8 28.79 2.10 13.05
CA VAL A 8 29.72 1.05 12.58
C VAL A 8 28.96 -0.26 12.31
N PHE A 9 27.98 -0.61 13.14
CA PHE A 9 27.14 -1.78 12.93
C PHE A 9 26.26 -1.62 11.67
N ALA A 10 25.68 -0.44 11.46
CA ALA A 10 24.94 -0.11 10.25
C ALA A 10 25.82 -0.19 8.99
N LEU A 11 27.04 0.38 9.03
CA LEU A 11 28.00 0.31 7.91
C LEU A 11 28.46 -1.12 7.63
N GLY A 12 28.63 -1.96 8.66
CA GLY A 12 29.01 -3.37 8.52
C GLY A 12 27.96 -4.23 7.80
N LEU A 13 26.67 -3.85 7.87
CA LEU A 13 25.59 -4.54 7.17
C LEU A 13 25.59 -4.27 5.66
N PHE A 14 26.22 -3.19 5.19
CA PHE A 14 26.27 -2.86 3.76
C PHE A 14 27.34 -3.64 2.98
N GLY A 15 28.31 -4.27 3.65
CA GLY A 15 29.44 -4.96 2.99
C GLY A 15 29.06 -6.22 2.20
N THR A 16 27.86 -6.79 2.45
CA THR A 16 27.35 -7.99 1.76
C THR A 16 25.92 -7.80 1.23
N ALA A 17 25.46 -6.55 1.16
CA ALA A 17 24.12 -6.25 0.71
C ALA A 17 24.01 -6.45 -0.80
N HIS A 18 23.15 -7.37 -1.22
CA HIS A 18 22.71 -7.49 -2.60
C HIS A 18 21.50 -6.58 -2.81
N ALA A 19 21.61 -5.72 -3.81
CA ALA A 19 20.55 -4.82 -4.19
C ALA A 19 19.84 -5.39 -5.43
N GLN A 20 18.55 -5.60 -5.33
CA GLN A 20 17.73 -6.18 -6.40
C GLN A 20 16.58 -5.22 -6.72
N PHE A 21 16.43 -4.90 -7.99
CA PHE A 21 15.27 -4.17 -8.49
C PHE A 21 14.18 -5.16 -8.86
N GLY A 22 12.92 -4.77 -8.65
CA GLY A 22 11.78 -5.59 -9.06
C GLY A 22 10.56 -4.75 -9.39
N ILE A 23 9.64 -5.37 -10.09
CA ILE A 23 8.31 -4.83 -10.40
C ILE A 23 7.25 -5.70 -9.76
N ARG A 24 6.13 -5.10 -9.42
CA ARG A 24 5.01 -5.80 -8.78
C ARG A 24 3.68 -5.23 -9.26
N ALA A 25 2.71 -6.11 -9.48
CA ALA A 25 1.34 -5.73 -9.78
C ALA A 25 0.37 -6.66 -9.05
N GLY A 26 -0.85 -6.20 -8.83
CA GLY A 26 -1.83 -7.04 -8.15
C GLY A 26 -3.20 -6.42 -8.00
N TYR A 27 -4.04 -7.17 -7.31
CA TYR A 27 -5.39 -6.79 -6.95
C TYR A 27 -5.40 -6.16 -5.56
N SER A 28 -6.19 -5.11 -5.38
CA SER A 28 -6.45 -4.47 -4.09
C SER A 28 -7.95 -4.48 -3.79
N SER A 29 -8.29 -4.75 -2.54
CA SER A 29 -9.64 -4.65 -2.01
C SER A 29 -9.62 -3.64 -0.86
N ALA A 30 -10.19 -2.47 -1.09
CA ALA A 30 -10.21 -1.37 -0.13
C ALA A 30 -11.55 -1.32 0.59
N ASN A 31 -11.53 -1.04 1.91
CA ASN A 31 -12.71 -0.83 2.74
C ASN A 31 -12.42 0.26 3.78
N PHE A 32 -13.45 1.06 4.12
CA PHE A 32 -13.38 2.01 5.24
C PHE A 32 -13.79 1.33 6.55
N SER A 33 -13.03 1.58 7.63
CA SER A 33 -13.21 0.89 8.92
C SER A 33 -14.50 1.23 9.66
N ASP A 34 -15.15 2.35 9.35
CA ASP A 34 -16.18 2.95 10.22
C ASP A 34 -17.57 3.12 9.54
N PHE A 35 -17.76 2.53 8.37
CA PHE A 35 -19.04 2.56 7.64
C PHE A 35 -19.46 1.18 7.14
N ASP A 36 -20.78 0.92 7.08
CA ASP A 36 -21.37 -0.17 6.30
C ASP A 36 -21.13 0.07 4.79
N SER A 37 -19.86 0.13 4.41
CA SER A 37 -19.43 0.29 3.03
C SER A 37 -19.01 -1.06 2.45
N LYS A 38 -19.39 -1.34 1.21
CA LYS A 38 -18.87 -2.52 0.50
C LYS A 38 -17.47 -2.23 -0.01
N ALA A 39 -16.59 -3.21 0.16
CA ALA A 39 -15.24 -3.14 -0.39
C ALA A 39 -15.27 -2.96 -1.91
N ILE A 40 -14.46 -2.04 -2.41
CA ILE A 40 -14.26 -1.87 -3.85
C ILE A 40 -12.97 -2.55 -4.30
N GLY A 41 -13.07 -3.28 -5.42
CA GLY A 41 -11.93 -3.86 -6.08
C GLY A 41 -11.16 -2.81 -6.89
N GLY A 42 -9.82 -2.83 -6.76
CA GLY A 42 -8.90 -2.01 -7.52
C GLY A 42 -7.67 -2.80 -7.93
N PHE A 43 -6.71 -2.13 -8.51
CA PHE A 43 -5.41 -2.71 -8.85
C PHE A 43 -4.28 -1.82 -8.32
N HIS A 44 -3.09 -2.40 -8.22
CA HIS A 44 -1.86 -1.65 -7.96
C HIS A 44 -0.75 -2.17 -8.86
N VAL A 45 0.18 -1.28 -9.22
CA VAL A 45 1.36 -1.61 -10.01
C VAL A 45 2.50 -0.68 -9.60
N GLY A 46 3.71 -1.21 -9.47
CA GLY A 46 4.85 -0.40 -9.06
C GLY A 46 6.19 -1.10 -9.16
N GLY A 47 7.23 -0.38 -8.76
CA GLY A 47 8.58 -0.87 -8.64
C GLY A 47 9.04 -0.87 -7.18
N PHE A 48 9.95 -1.75 -6.86
CA PHE A 48 10.58 -1.84 -5.55
C PHE A 48 12.08 -2.11 -5.69
N TYR A 49 12.80 -1.77 -4.65
CA TYR A 49 14.21 -2.02 -4.54
C TYR A 49 14.49 -2.78 -3.24
N LYS A 50 14.95 -4.04 -3.33
CA LYS A 50 15.23 -4.89 -2.17
C LYS A 50 16.72 -4.82 -1.84
N ILE A 51 17.04 -4.28 -0.68
CA ILE A 51 18.41 -4.15 -0.17
C ILE A 51 18.53 -5.02 1.06
N GLY A 52 19.31 -6.07 1.01
CA GLY A 52 19.39 -6.99 2.14
C GLY A 52 20.62 -7.84 2.19
N ALA A 53 20.87 -8.37 3.38
CA ALA A 53 21.92 -9.35 3.66
C ALA A 53 21.34 -10.47 4.55
N GLY A 54 21.52 -11.71 4.11
CA GLY A 54 21.04 -12.88 4.85
C GLY A 54 19.50 -12.91 5.01
N PHE A 55 19.04 -12.91 6.25
CA PHE A 55 17.62 -13.08 6.57
C PHE A 55 16.82 -11.76 6.69
N ILE A 56 17.49 -10.58 6.55
CA ILE A 56 16.84 -9.27 6.67
C ILE A 56 17.05 -8.48 5.39
N ALA A 57 15.99 -7.81 4.91
CA ALA A 57 16.05 -6.87 3.82
C ALA A 57 15.15 -5.65 4.09
N VAL A 58 15.55 -4.49 3.58
CA VAL A 58 14.73 -3.28 3.49
C VAL A 58 14.28 -3.13 2.04
N GLU A 59 12.98 -2.91 1.86
CA GLU A 59 12.38 -2.80 0.53
C GLU A 59 11.62 -1.47 0.42
N PRO A 60 12.29 -0.38 0.00
CA PRO A 60 11.59 0.80 -0.48
C PRO A 60 10.93 0.53 -1.82
N GLY A 61 9.75 1.14 -2.04
CA GLY A 61 9.00 1.01 -3.28
C GLY A 61 8.26 2.27 -3.65
N ILE A 62 7.77 2.28 -4.87
CA ILE A 62 6.81 3.26 -5.37
C ILE A 62 5.77 2.53 -6.20
N GLN A 63 4.49 2.77 -5.96
CA GLN A 63 3.42 2.10 -6.66
C GLN A 63 2.23 3.03 -6.89
N TYR A 64 1.60 2.89 -8.05
CA TYR A 64 0.27 3.40 -8.30
C TYR A 64 -0.74 2.43 -7.70
N SER A 65 -1.72 2.94 -6.97
CA SER A 65 -2.69 2.12 -6.24
C SER A 65 -4.07 2.74 -6.37
N GLN A 66 -5.03 1.94 -6.80
CA GLN A 66 -6.43 2.29 -6.86
C GLN A 66 -7.12 1.79 -5.59
N LYS A 67 -7.71 2.73 -4.85
CA LYS A 67 -8.46 2.51 -3.61
C LYS A 67 -9.86 3.10 -3.79
N GLY A 68 -10.72 2.93 -2.80
CA GLY A 68 -12.05 3.56 -2.82
C GLY A 68 -13.07 2.77 -2.04
N HIS A 69 -14.34 3.17 -2.18
CA HIS A 69 -15.47 2.51 -1.54
C HIS A 69 -16.75 2.66 -2.36
N ILE A 70 -17.70 1.76 -2.12
CA ILE A 70 -19.06 1.87 -2.63
C ILE A 70 -19.93 2.38 -1.48
N ARG A 71 -20.61 3.49 -1.69
CA ARG A 71 -21.56 4.03 -0.72
C ARG A 71 -22.97 3.55 -1.06
N THR A 72 -23.54 2.73 -0.20
CA THR A 72 -24.96 2.38 -0.31
C THR A 72 -25.77 3.56 0.24
N GLY A 73 -26.51 4.24 -0.62
CA GLY A 73 -27.27 5.43 -0.25
C GLY A 73 -28.33 5.15 0.79
N ASP A 74 -28.37 5.97 1.82
CA ASP A 74 -29.54 6.13 2.69
C ASP A 74 -30.51 7.12 2.02
N THR A 75 -31.80 6.86 2.16
CA THR A 75 -32.91 7.55 1.47
C THR A 75 -32.81 9.08 1.59
N GLY A 76 -32.53 9.77 0.46
CA GLY A 76 -32.69 11.22 0.34
C GLY A 76 -31.59 12.00 -0.35
N THR A 77 -30.44 11.42 -0.67
CA THR A 77 -29.37 12.04 -1.46
C THR A 77 -29.10 11.21 -2.72
N PRO A 78 -28.63 11.80 -3.83
CA PRO A 78 -28.21 11.02 -5.00
C PRO A 78 -27.22 9.96 -4.54
N ALA A 79 -27.56 8.69 -4.74
CA ALA A 79 -26.72 7.57 -4.34
C ALA A 79 -25.38 7.68 -5.09
N VAL A 80 -24.29 7.78 -4.35
CA VAL A 80 -22.94 7.68 -4.91
C VAL A 80 -22.68 6.21 -5.18
N ASP A 81 -22.61 5.83 -6.45
CA ASP A 81 -22.40 4.43 -6.84
C ASP A 81 -20.98 3.98 -6.52
N GLN A 82 -19.97 4.80 -6.89
CA GLN A 82 -18.57 4.45 -6.68
C GLN A 82 -17.71 5.69 -6.46
N ASP A 83 -16.87 5.67 -5.44
CA ASP A 83 -15.78 6.66 -5.25
C ASP A 83 -14.43 5.97 -5.41
N ARG A 84 -13.76 6.24 -6.53
CA ARG A 84 -12.44 5.70 -6.87
C ARG A 84 -11.37 6.75 -6.61
N LEU A 85 -10.43 6.40 -5.74
CA LEU A 85 -9.31 7.22 -5.33
C LEU A 85 -8.01 6.60 -5.84
N ASN A 86 -7.25 7.34 -6.60
CA ASN A 86 -5.98 6.88 -7.14
C ASN A 86 -4.82 7.55 -6.41
N TYR A 87 -3.91 6.73 -5.88
CA TYR A 87 -2.78 7.15 -5.07
C TYR A 87 -1.46 6.75 -5.69
N ILE A 88 -0.43 7.54 -5.39
CA ILE A 88 0.96 7.08 -5.43
C ILE A 88 1.34 6.72 -4.00
N ASP A 89 1.60 5.45 -3.76
CA ASP A 89 2.04 4.90 -2.49
C ASP A 89 3.57 4.75 -2.49
N VAL A 90 4.21 5.11 -1.39
CA VAL A 90 5.64 4.95 -1.15
C VAL A 90 5.83 4.11 0.13
N PRO A 91 5.80 2.77 0.02
CA PRO A 91 6.11 1.88 1.14
C PRO A 91 7.60 1.80 1.39
N VAL A 92 7.98 1.62 2.68
CA VAL A 92 9.33 1.21 3.09
C VAL A 92 9.16 0.02 4.03
N LEU A 93 9.43 -1.18 3.51
CA LEU A 93 9.14 -2.43 4.20
C LEU A 93 10.41 -3.06 4.75
N LEU A 94 10.36 -3.53 5.98
CA LEU A 94 11.35 -4.43 6.55
C LEU A 94 10.87 -5.86 6.30
N ARG A 95 11.67 -6.66 5.58
CA ARG A 95 11.43 -8.07 5.30
C ARG A 95 12.30 -8.95 6.15
N VAL A 96 11.72 -10.01 6.70
CA VAL A 96 12.43 -11.07 7.41
C VAL A 96 12.17 -12.38 6.68
N ASN A 97 13.23 -12.94 6.10
CA ASN A 97 13.22 -14.23 5.41
C ASN A 97 13.52 -15.31 6.43
N PHE A 98 12.51 -15.99 6.94
CA PHE A 98 12.71 -17.06 7.93
C PHE A 98 12.82 -18.45 7.29
N LEU A 99 12.45 -18.59 6.02
CA LEU A 99 12.75 -19.71 5.14
C LEU A 99 13.28 -19.19 3.80
N PRO A 100 14.01 -20.01 3.02
CA PRO A 100 14.57 -19.58 1.74
C PRO A 100 13.56 -19.02 0.74
N PHE A 101 12.29 -19.39 0.88
CA PHE A 101 11.21 -19.02 -0.03
C PHE A 101 10.07 -18.26 0.67
N LEU A 102 10.10 -18.11 2.00
CA LEU A 102 8.99 -17.51 2.76
C LEU A 102 9.49 -16.34 3.60
N ASN A 103 8.83 -15.22 3.47
CA ASN A 103 9.15 -14.01 4.22
C ASN A 103 7.90 -13.37 4.82
N VAL A 104 8.10 -12.63 5.90
CA VAL A 104 7.13 -11.71 6.47
C VAL A 104 7.68 -10.31 6.34
N PHE A 105 6.79 -9.33 6.23
CA PHE A 105 7.23 -7.95 6.13
C PHE A 105 6.27 -7.00 6.83
N ALA A 106 6.82 -5.90 7.31
CA ALA A 106 6.06 -4.81 7.86
C ALA A 106 6.79 -3.49 7.61
N GLY A 107 6.05 -2.38 7.59
CA GLY A 107 6.66 -1.05 7.48
C GLY A 107 5.66 0.05 7.25
N PRO A 108 6.11 1.31 7.28
CA PRO A 108 5.29 2.46 6.97
C PRO A 108 5.07 2.62 5.47
N GLN A 109 3.95 3.23 5.11
CA GLN A 109 3.60 3.65 3.76
C GLN A 109 3.04 5.07 3.80
N GLY A 110 3.63 5.95 3.01
CA GLY A 110 3.04 7.24 2.68
C GLY A 110 2.30 7.15 1.35
N SER A 111 1.14 7.80 1.24
CA SER A 111 0.33 7.81 0.02
C SER A 111 -0.07 9.23 -0.32
N VAL A 112 0.00 9.61 -1.60
CA VAL A 112 -0.44 10.90 -2.11
C VAL A 112 -1.55 10.68 -3.13
N LEU A 113 -2.69 11.36 -2.93
CA LEU A 113 -3.82 11.31 -3.84
C LEU A 113 -3.46 12.05 -5.14
N VAL A 114 -3.56 11.36 -6.28
CA VAL A 114 -3.25 11.92 -7.60
C VAL A 114 -4.50 12.18 -8.43
N SER A 115 -5.57 11.41 -8.24
CA SER A 115 -6.84 11.66 -8.88
C SER A 115 -8.01 11.01 -8.15
N ARG A 116 -9.19 11.57 -8.34
CA ARG A 116 -10.46 11.05 -7.84
C ARG A 116 -11.45 10.93 -8.98
N LYS A 117 -12.28 9.91 -8.94
CA LYS A 117 -13.43 9.77 -9.81
C LYS A 117 -14.64 9.34 -8.98
N LEU A 118 -15.58 10.24 -8.81
CA LEU A 118 -16.85 10.01 -8.14
C LEU A 118 -17.91 9.77 -9.22
N GLU A 119 -18.53 8.61 -9.22
CA GLU A 119 -19.62 8.24 -10.11
C GLU A 119 -20.93 8.24 -9.32
N TYR A 120 -21.93 9.01 -9.80
CA TYR A 120 -23.26 9.06 -9.23
C TYR A 120 -24.21 8.10 -9.95
N ALA A 121 -25.29 7.69 -9.29
CA ALA A 121 -26.27 6.78 -9.85
C ALA A 121 -27.04 7.37 -11.06
N ASP A 122 -27.00 8.69 -11.26
CA ASP A 122 -27.56 9.38 -12.42
C ASP A 122 -26.63 9.41 -13.64
N GLY A 123 -25.41 8.80 -13.51
CA GLY A 123 -24.38 8.78 -14.54
C GLY A 123 -23.52 10.03 -14.59
N SER A 124 -23.73 11.01 -13.71
CA SER A 124 -22.85 12.16 -13.60
C SER A 124 -21.52 11.79 -12.94
N THR A 125 -20.44 12.50 -13.28
CA THR A 125 -19.11 12.26 -12.75
C THR A 125 -18.54 13.54 -12.16
N ASP A 126 -17.98 13.47 -10.94
CA ASP A 126 -17.22 14.57 -10.32
C ASP A 126 -15.76 14.12 -10.10
N THR A 127 -14.81 14.99 -10.43
CA THR A 127 -13.37 14.74 -10.27
C THR A 127 -12.70 15.67 -9.26
N SER A 128 -13.50 16.43 -8.49
CA SER A 128 -13.00 17.36 -7.48
C SER A 128 -12.29 16.64 -6.35
N THR A 129 -11.08 17.07 -6.00
CA THR A 129 -10.27 16.56 -4.89
C THR A 129 -10.33 17.45 -3.65
N GLU A 130 -11.05 18.59 -3.70
CA GLU A 130 -11.04 19.61 -2.65
C GLU A 130 -11.57 19.15 -1.29
N ALA A 131 -12.40 18.11 -1.27
CA ALA A 131 -13.03 17.59 -0.04
C ALA A 131 -12.21 16.52 0.69
N ILE A 132 -11.01 16.15 0.19
CA ILE A 132 -10.24 15.02 0.72
C ILE A 132 -8.80 15.46 0.99
N LYS A 133 -8.23 15.01 2.12
CA LYS A 133 -6.80 15.17 2.36
C LYS A 133 -5.98 14.50 1.26
N GLY A 134 -5.09 15.27 0.64
CA GLY A 134 -4.24 14.80 -0.45
C GLY A 134 -3.15 13.80 -0.05
N TYR A 135 -3.02 13.43 1.23
CA TYR A 135 -2.01 12.48 1.72
C TYR A 135 -2.56 11.58 2.83
N GLU A 136 -2.02 10.37 2.90
CA GLU A 136 -2.41 9.33 3.85
C GLU A 136 -1.15 8.62 4.38
N ILE A 137 -1.19 8.19 5.64
CA ILE A 137 -0.14 7.36 6.25
C ILE A 137 -0.77 6.05 6.70
N ALA A 138 -0.15 4.95 6.32
CA ALA A 138 -0.58 3.60 6.67
C ALA A 138 0.59 2.77 7.20
N GLY A 139 0.28 1.76 7.99
CA GLY A 139 1.16 0.66 8.31
C GLY A 139 0.86 -0.52 7.40
N VAL A 140 1.86 -1.12 6.81
CA VAL A 140 1.72 -2.31 5.96
C VAL A 140 2.26 -3.51 6.71
N VAL A 141 1.51 -4.61 6.70
CA VAL A 141 1.96 -5.93 7.17
C VAL A 141 1.64 -6.98 6.12
N GLY A 142 2.47 -8.00 6.00
CA GLY A 142 2.20 -9.03 5.00
C GLY A 142 3.14 -10.23 5.05
N VAL A 143 2.81 -11.18 4.19
CA VAL A 143 3.58 -12.40 3.95
C VAL A 143 3.91 -12.51 2.48
N GLY A 144 5.07 -13.02 2.16
CA GLY A 144 5.54 -13.18 0.79
C GLY A 144 6.21 -14.52 0.55
N VAL A 145 6.13 -14.97 -0.69
CA VAL A 145 6.80 -16.17 -1.19
C VAL A 145 7.70 -15.76 -2.34
N ASP A 146 8.98 -16.05 -2.21
CA ASP A 146 9.97 -15.90 -3.28
C ASP A 146 10.05 -17.23 -4.04
N LEU A 147 9.73 -17.21 -5.33
CA LEU A 147 9.68 -18.36 -6.21
C LEU A 147 10.97 -18.45 -7.05
N PRO A 148 11.28 -19.62 -7.63
CA PRO A 148 12.39 -19.73 -8.57
C PRO A 148 12.27 -18.75 -9.74
N LEU A 149 13.40 -18.46 -10.39
CA LEU A 149 13.49 -17.59 -11.57
C LEU A 149 13.13 -16.12 -11.31
N GLY A 150 13.17 -15.65 -10.06
CA GLY A 150 12.90 -14.25 -9.72
C GLY A 150 11.43 -13.87 -9.52
N PHE A 151 10.50 -14.79 -9.68
CA PHE A 151 9.10 -14.53 -9.39
C PHE A 151 8.85 -14.41 -7.89
N ASN A 152 7.89 -13.60 -7.52
CA ASN A 152 7.43 -13.50 -6.14
C ASN A 152 5.91 -13.30 -6.08
N ALA A 153 5.31 -13.75 -5.00
CA ALA A 153 3.90 -13.50 -4.69
C ALA A 153 3.78 -13.03 -3.25
N GLN A 154 2.84 -12.14 -2.97
CA GLN A 154 2.62 -11.68 -1.60
C GLN A 154 1.16 -11.31 -1.34
N ALA A 155 0.78 -11.45 -0.07
CA ALA A 155 -0.45 -10.90 0.47
C ALA A 155 -0.08 -9.87 1.54
N SER A 156 -0.70 -8.69 1.49
CA SER A 156 -0.47 -7.64 2.47
C SER A 156 -1.77 -6.97 2.89
N TYR A 157 -1.73 -6.39 4.08
CA TYR A 157 -2.80 -5.59 4.63
C TYR A 157 -2.25 -4.22 5.01
N ASP A 158 -2.80 -3.19 4.38
CA ASP A 158 -2.47 -1.80 4.67
C ASP A 158 -3.47 -1.29 5.71
N LEU A 159 -2.96 -0.89 6.87
CA LEU A 159 -3.70 -0.34 8.00
C LEU A 159 -3.61 1.18 7.97
N GLY A 160 -4.69 1.89 7.69
CA GLY A 160 -4.74 3.34 7.80
C GLY A 160 -4.46 3.79 9.24
N ILE A 161 -3.36 4.51 9.46
CA ILE A 161 -2.98 5.06 10.76
C ILE A 161 -3.56 6.46 10.90
N GLN A 162 -3.41 7.28 9.88
CA GLN A 162 -3.92 8.63 9.84
C GLN A 162 -5.31 8.65 9.23
N SER A 163 -6.23 9.32 9.92
CA SER A 163 -7.57 9.57 9.43
C SER A 163 -7.53 10.45 8.18
N THR A 164 -8.19 9.98 7.13
CA THR A 164 -8.52 10.79 5.97
C THR A 164 -9.77 11.58 6.32
N ASN A 165 -9.66 12.92 6.39
CA ASN A 165 -10.79 13.79 6.68
C ASN A 165 -11.73 13.79 5.47
N TYR A 166 -12.70 12.88 5.46
CA TYR A 166 -13.67 12.73 4.40
C TYR A 166 -14.99 13.39 4.82
N TYR A 167 -15.31 14.55 4.25
CA TYR A 167 -16.50 15.34 4.62
C TYR A 167 -16.66 15.56 6.13
N ASN A 168 -15.58 15.98 6.83
CA ASN A 168 -15.52 16.17 8.28
C ASN A 168 -15.73 14.89 9.14
N GLN A 169 -15.57 13.71 8.57
CA GLN A 169 -15.55 12.45 9.30
C GLN A 169 -14.16 11.81 9.24
N ASP A 170 -13.70 11.36 10.37
CA ASP A 170 -12.41 10.68 10.53
C ASP A 170 -12.53 9.23 10.06
N VAL A 171 -12.13 8.94 8.82
CA VAL A 171 -12.22 7.61 8.22
C VAL A 171 -10.83 7.06 7.99
N LYS A 172 -10.59 5.79 8.33
CA LYS A 172 -9.35 5.07 8.05
C LYS A 172 -9.53 4.12 6.88
N ASN A 173 -8.57 4.14 5.98
CA ASN A 173 -8.59 3.31 4.78
C ASN A 173 -7.80 2.02 5.03
N ASN A 174 -8.47 0.88 4.97
CA ASN A 174 -7.84 -0.43 5.09
C ASN A 174 -7.87 -1.13 3.73
N VAL A 175 -6.75 -1.69 3.31
CA VAL A 175 -6.62 -2.31 1.99
C VAL A 175 -5.97 -3.68 2.09
N LEU A 176 -6.67 -4.71 1.63
CA LEU A 176 -6.09 -6.02 1.36
C LEU A 176 -5.50 -6.03 -0.05
N LYS A 177 -4.24 -6.43 -0.19
CA LYS A 177 -3.54 -6.51 -1.48
C LYS A 177 -3.04 -7.94 -1.73
N LEU A 178 -3.28 -8.45 -2.93
CA LEU A 178 -2.67 -9.68 -3.44
C LEU A 178 -1.82 -9.31 -4.65
N SER A 179 -0.56 -9.67 -4.63
CA SER A 179 0.40 -9.21 -5.64
C SER A 179 1.25 -10.34 -6.18
N VAL A 180 1.62 -10.20 -7.44
CA VAL A 180 2.68 -10.97 -8.08
C VAL A 180 3.75 -10.02 -8.58
N GLY A 181 5.00 -10.45 -8.56
CA GLY A 181 6.12 -9.62 -8.95
C GLY A 181 7.26 -10.42 -9.56
N TYR A 182 8.20 -9.67 -10.09
CA TYR A 182 9.45 -10.19 -10.64
C TYR A 182 10.61 -9.35 -10.15
N THR A 183 11.66 -10.03 -9.71
CA THR A 183 12.92 -9.45 -9.22
C THR A 183 14.02 -9.77 -10.25
N PHE A 184 14.73 -8.73 -10.69
CA PHE A 184 15.80 -8.81 -11.70
C PHE A 184 17.15 -9.12 -11.08
#